data_0aab8320f03eea641e2f863b4f0ddaac
#
_entry.id   0aab8320f03eea641e2f863b4f0ddaac
#
_cell.length_a   1.000
_cell.length_b   1.000
_cell.length_c   1.000
_cell.angle_alpha   90.00
_cell.angle_beta   90.00
_cell.angle_gamma   90.00
#
_symmetry.space_group_name_H-M   'P 1'
#
loop_
_entity.id
_entity.type
_entity.pdbx_description
1 polymer ?
#
loop_
_entity_poly.entity_id
_entity_poly.type
_entity_poly.pdbx_seq_one_letter_code
_entity_poly.pdbx_strand_id
1 'polypeptide(L)'
;FNRLTGSNQHVGNFPGVTVEKKMGQIKSFKEAALVDLPGIYSLSPYTSEEVVTRDFILKDDPDLIINIVDATNIERNLYLSLQLMELQKPMVIALNMMDEVTASGNSIDVHTLSEHLRCPIVPISASKNEGIDELIRVVKKQIRDGKQAVNLDFCKGEVHRAIHSIAHIIEDHAKQAKVPMRFASTKLVEGDEPMQRELK
;
A
#
# COMPACT_ATOMS: atom_id res chain seq x y z
N PHE A 1 -11.48 -8.58 1.53
CA PHE A 1 -12.57 -7.62 1.67
C PHE A 1 -13.73 -8.19 2.48
N ASN A 2 -14.37 -9.29 2.04
CA ASN A 2 -15.59 -9.85 2.66
C ASN A 2 -15.42 -10.26 4.16
N ARG A 3 -14.24 -10.71 4.58
CA ARG A 3 -13.98 -11.05 5.99
C ARG A 3 -14.04 -9.82 6.89
N LEU A 4 -13.63 -8.66 6.39
CA LEU A 4 -13.64 -7.40 7.13
C LEU A 4 -15.02 -6.73 7.11
N THR A 5 -15.72 -6.71 5.98
CA THR A 5 -16.98 -5.98 5.80
C THR A 5 -18.24 -6.84 5.94
N GLY A 6 -18.16 -8.14 5.70
CA GLY A 6 -19.31 -9.01 5.55
C GLY A 6 -19.97 -8.87 4.17
N SER A 7 -21.30 -9.08 4.12
CA SER A 7 -22.07 -9.07 2.87
C SER A 7 -22.56 -7.70 2.41
N ASN A 8 -22.42 -6.66 3.23
CA ASN A 8 -22.89 -5.30 2.90
C ASN A 8 -21.83 -4.54 2.12
N GLN A 9 -21.95 -4.56 0.79
CA GLN A 9 -21.03 -3.92 -0.14
C GLN A 9 -21.81 -3.01 -1.09
N HIS A 10 -21.24 -1.85 -1.39
CA HIS A 10 -21.66 -1.04 -2.53
C HIS A 10 -20.68 -1.28 -3.67
N VAL A 11 -21.21 -1.69 -4.82
CA VAL A 11 -20.43 -1.97 -6.02
C VAL A 11 -20.71 -0.89 -7.05
N GLY A 12 -19.67 -0.33 -7.63
CA GLY A 12 -19.72 0.65 -8.71
C GLY A 12 -18.44 0.62 -9.50
N ASN A 13 -18.17 1.63 -10.31
CA ASN A 13 -16.88 1.79 -10.99
C ASN A 13 -16.15 3.02 -10.45
N PHE A 14 -14.82 3.00 -10.58
CA PHE A 14 -14.04 4.22 -10.38
C PHE A 14 -14.38 5.25 -11.47
N PRO A 15 -14.38 6.56 -11.17
CA PRO A 15 -14.74 7.60 -12.12
C PRO A 15 -13.90 7.54 -13.41
N GLY A 16 -14.58 7.53 -14.56
CA GLY A 16 -13.92 7.60 -15.87
C GLY A 16 -13.30 6.30 -16.41
N VAL A 17 -13.45 5.19 -15.70
CA VAL A 17 -12.87 3.88 -16.09
C VAL A 17 -13.87 2.74 -15.84
N THR A 18 -13.61 1.58 -16.45
CA THR A 18 -14.42 0.36 -16.26
C THR A 18 -13.97 -0.50 -15.08
N VAL A 19 -13.05 0.02 -14.26
CA VAL A 19 -12.52 -0.69 -13.09
C VAL A 19 -13.53 -0.66 -11.95
N GLU A 20 -13.84 -1.84 -11.42
CA GLU A 20 -14.84 -2.02 -10.36
C GLU A 20 -14.35 -1.43 -9.02
N LYS A 21 -15.21 -0.66 -8.36
CA LYS A 21 -15.01 -0.10 -7.01
C LYS A 21 -15.96 -0.77 -6.03
N LYS A 22 -15.43 -1.46 -5.03
CA LYS A 22 -16.18 -2.01 -3.92
C LYS A 22 -15.94 -1.21 -2.66
N MET A 23 -17.00 -0.86 -1.97
CA MET A 23 -16.94 -0.15 -0.69
C MET A 23 -17.78 -0.86 0.36
N GLY A 24 -17.31 -0.85 1.60
CA GLY A 24 -18.06 -1.41 2.73
C GLY A 24 -17.56 -0.89 4.06
N GLN A 25 -18.36 -1.04 5.09
CA GLN A 25 -17.98 -0.70 6.47
C GLN A 25 -17.32 -1.90 7.16
N ILE A 26 -16.29 -1.66 7.94
CA ILE A 26 -15.66 -2.71 8.75
C ILE A 26 -16.63 -3.09 9.88
N LYS A 27 -16.96 -4.39 10.01
CA LYS A 27 -17.99 -4.90 10.94
C LYS A 27 -17.83 -4.41 12.38
N SER A 28 -16.62 -4.41 12.90
CA SER A 28 -16.30 -4.00 14.27
C SER A 28 -15.76 -2.57 14.39
N PHE A 29 -15.80 -1.80 13.29
CA PHE A 29 -15.31 -0.42 13.21
C PHE A 29 -16.12 0.36 12.18
N LYS A 30 -17.37 0.64 12.52
CA LYS A 30 -18.38 1.22 11.61
C LYS A 30 -18.05 2.63 11.13
N GLU A 31 -17.19 3.35 11.83
CA GLU A 31 -16.72 4.68 11.39
C GLU A 31 -15.75 4.60 10.21
N ALA A 32 -15.14 3.42 9.96
CA ALA A 32 -14.20 3.23 8.86
C ALA A 32 -14.90 2.64 7.64
N ALA A 33 -14.78 3.34 6.50
CA ALA A 33 -15.12 2.82 5.19
C ALA A 33 -13.89 2.10 4.60
N LEU A 34 -14.09 0.88 4.13
CA LEU A 34 -13.08 0.10 3.42
C LEU A 34 -13.34 0.18 1.92
N VAL A 35 -12.34 0.57 1.15
CA VAL A 35 -12.38 0.58 -0.32
C VAL A 35 -11.51 -0.57 -0.82
N ASP A 36 -12.08 -1.43 -1.67
CA ASP A 36 -11.35 -2.50 -2.37
C ASP A 36 -10.71 -1.91 -3.61
N LEU A 37 -9.40 -1.97 -3.68
CA LEU A 37 -8.63 -1.53 -4.83
C LEU A 37 -8.24 -2.74 -5.69
N PRO A 38 -8.09 -2.56 -7.00
CA PRO A 38 -7.64 -3.63 -7.88
C PRO A 38 -6.35 -4.28 -7.42
N GLY A 39 -6.20 -5.57 -7.66
CA GLY A 39 -4.95 -6.29 -7.42
C GLY A 39 -3.87 -5.85 -8.39
N ILE A 40 -2.79 -5.27 -7.87
CA ILE A 40 -1.66 -4.78 -8.64
C ILE A 40 -0.34 -5.31 -8.07
N TYR A 41 0.71 -5.27 -8.86
CA TYR A 41 2.06 -5.65 -8.45
C TYR A 41 3.02 -4.47 -8.34
N SER A 42 2.65 -3.32 -8.91
CA SER A 42 3.43 -2.08 -8.86
C SER A 42 2.51 -0.86 -8.95
N LEU A 43 3.05 0.33 -8.63
CA LEU A 43 2.39 1.61 -8.87
C LEU A 43 2.87 2.28 -10.17
N SER A 44 3.41 1.50 -11.10
CA SER A 44 3.78 1.97 -12.43
C SER A 44 2.54 2.05 -13.32
N PRO A 45 2.37 3.10 -14.15
CA PRO A 45 1.11 3.37 -14.85
C PRO A 45 0.98 2.59 -16.16
N TYR A 46 1.17 1.26 -16.11
CA TYR A 46 1.08 0.41 -17.31
C TYR A 46 -0.34 -0.10 -17.58
N THR A 47 -1.14 -0.29 -16.52
CA THR A 47 -2.53 -0.77 -16.63
C THR A 47 -3.49 0.24 -16.02
N SER A 48 -4.78 0.13 -16.38
CA SER A 48 -5.86 0.95 -15.82
C SER A 48 -5.98 0.75 -14.29
N GLU A 49 -5.74 -0.46 -13.81
CA GLU A 49 -5.81 -0.86 -12.42
C GLU A 49 -4.71 -0.18 -11.59
N GLU A 50 -3.50 -0.13 -12.11
CA GLU A 50 -2.36 0.54 -11.48
C GLU A 50 -2.56 2.06 -11.42
N VAL A 51 -3.05 2.65 -12.51
CA VAL A 51 -3.39 4.09 -12.56
C VAL A 51 -4.48 4.42 -11.55
N VAL A 52 -5.58 3.66 -11.53
CA VAL A 52 -6.71 3.87 -10.60
C VAL A 52 -6.24 3.78 -9.15
N THR A 53 -5.45 2.75 -8.81
CA THR A 53 -4.96 2.55 -7.45
C THR A 53 -4.04 3.70 -7.02
N ARG A 54 -3.10 4.11 -7.88
CA ARG A 54 -2.20 5.24 -7.61
C ARG A 54 -2.97 6.54 -7.42
N ASP A 55 -3.89 6.84 -8.33
CA ASP A 55 -4.70 8.06 -8.29
C ASP A 55 -5.58 8.11 -7.05
N PHE A 56 -6.19 6.98 -6.67
CA PHE A 56 -6.97 6.90 -5.45
C PHE A 56 -6.12 7.22 -4.21
N ILE A 57 -4.92 6.63 -4.08
CA ILE A 57 -4.08 6.87 -2.91
C ILE A 57 -3.57 8.32 -2.86
N LEU A 58 -3.23 8.91 -4.01
CA LEU A 58 -2.69 10.28 -4.06
C LEU A 58 -3.77 11.36 -3.92
N LYS A 59 -4.96 11.16 -4.55
CA LYS A 59 -5.99 12.20 -4.66
C LYS A 59 -7.10 12.09 -3.63
N ASP A 60 -7.54 10.86 -3.31
CA ASP A 60 -8.59 10.61 -2.31
C ASP A 60 -8.06 10.58 -0.87
N ASP A 61 -6.73 10.56 -0.70
CA ASP A 61 -6.02 10.71 0.58
C ASP A 61 -6.53 9.78 1.70
N PRO A 62 -6.48 8.45 1.53
CA PRO A 62 -6.98 7.52 2.53
C PRO A 62 -6.22 7.63 3.86
N ASP A 63 -6.94 7.48 4.98
CA ASP A 63 -6.37 7.54 6.33
C ASP A 63 -5.37 6.39 6.61
N LEU A 64 -5.53 5.25 5.92
CA LEU A 64 -4.68 4.08 6.10
C LEU A 64 -4.76 3.14 4.89
N ILE A 65 -3.64 2.54 4.55
CA ILE A 65 -3.53 1.47 3.54
C ILE A 65 -3.42 0.12 4.25
N ILE A 66 -4.28 -0.84 3.90
CA ILE A 66 -4.11 -2.26 4.24
C ILE A 66 -3.51 -2.94 3.02
N ASN A 67 -2.23 -3.21 3.06
CA ASN A 67 -1.54 -3.92 1.98
C ASN A 67 -1.58 -5.43 2.22
N ILE A 68 -2.26 -6.16 1.34
CA ILE A 68 -2.37 -7.62 1.44
C ILE A 68 -1.21 -8.24 0.66
N VAL A 69 -0.34 -8.95 1.39
CA VAL A 69 0.86 -9.61 0.88
C VAL A 69 0.65 -11.11 0.93
N ASP A 70 0.86 -11.78 -0.18
CA ASP A 70 0.90 -13.24 -0.25
C ASP A 70 2.21 -13.75 0.36
N ALA A 71 2.09 -14.44 1.50
CA ALA A 71 3.23 -14.96 2.25
C ALA A 71 3.96 -16.10 1.50
N THR A 72 3.28 -16.81 0.60
CA THR A 72 3.89 -17.88 -0.19
C THR A 72 4.79 -17.35 -1.32
N ASN A 73 4.62 -16.06 -1.68
CA ASN A 73 5.42 -15.37 -2.70
C ASN A 73 5.83 -13.97 -2.23
N ILE A 74 6.40 -13.92 -1.04
CA ILE A 74 6.66 -12.69 -0.30
C ILE A 74 7.59 -11.73 -1.05
N GLU A 75 8.66 -12.22 -1.66
CA GLU A 75 9.66 -11.39 -2.37
C GLU A 75 9.00 -10.54 -3.47
N ARG A 76 8.16 -11.17 -4.30
CA ARG A 76 7.45 -10.47 -5.36
C ARG A 76 6.48 -9.43 -4.82
N ASN A 77 5.77 -9.76 -3.75
CA ASN A 77 4.71 -8.90 -3.19
C ASN A 77 5.29 -7.72 -2.39
N LEU A 78 6.47 -7.87 -1.79
CA LEU A 78 7.14 -6.78 -1.07
C LEU A 78 7.55 -5.63 -1.98
N TYR A 79 7.74 -5.84 -3.27
CA TYR A 79 8.05 -4.78 -4.22
C TYR A 79 6.98 -3.67 -4.20
N LEU A 80 5.69 -4.04 -4.29
CA LEU A 80 4.59 -3.10 -4.14
C LEU A 80 4.58 -2.44 -2.75
N SER A 81 4.86 -3.23 -1.70
CA SER A 81 4.91 -2.70 -0.33
C SER A 81 5.90 -1.54 -0.19
N LEU A 82 7.09 -1.67 -0.79
CA LEU A 82 8.10 -0.62 -0.77
C LEU A 82 7.65 0.64 -1.51
N GLN A 83 6.99 0.49 -2.65
CA GLN A 83 6.42 1.63 -3.40
C GLN A 83 5.30 2.33 -2.62
N LEU A 84 4.44 1.57 -1.94
CA LEU A 84 3.39 2.12 -1.08
C LEU A 84 3.97 2.91 0.10
N MET A 85 5.09 2.47 0.67
CA MET A 85 5.79 3.19 1.74
C MET A 85 6.32 4.56 1.29
N GLU A 86 6.75 4.69 0.03
CA GLU A 86 7.18 5.97 -0.53
C GLU A 86 6.05 7.00 -0.60
N LEU A 87 4.79 6.57 -0.59
CA LEU A 87 3.61 7.45 -0.52
C LEU A 87 3.38 8.06 0.87
N GLN A 88 4.14 7.63 1.89
CA GLN A 88 4.10 8.15 3.27
C GLN A 88 2.73 8.09 3.96
N LYS A 89 1.83 7.23 3.49
CA LYS A 89 0.54 7.00 4.15
C LYS A 89 0.70 6.00 5.30
N PRO A 90 -0.10 6.13 6.37
CA PRO A 90 -0.20 5.07 7.37
C PRO A 90 -0.49 3.73 6.69
N MET A 91 0.24 2.68 7.06
CA MET A 91 0.09 1.37 6.42
C MET A 91 0.16 0.24 7.43
N VAL A 92 -0.58 -0.83 7.15
CA VAL A 92 -0.49 -2.13 7.81
C VAL A 92 -0.33 -3.20 6.72
N ILE A 93 0.60 -4.10 6.89
CA ILE A 93 0.74 -5.27 6.01
C ILE A 93 -0.07 -6.42 6.60
N ALA A 94 -1.04 -6.93 5.85
CA ALA A 94 -1.74 -8.16 6.13
C ALA A 94 -1.04 -9.30 5.39
N LEU A 95 -0.20 -10.06 6.11
CA LEU A 95 0.57 -11.16 5.54
C LEU A 95 -0.32 -12.40 5.46
N ASN A 96 -0.93 -12.62 4.29
CA ASN A 96 -1.95 -13.63 4.05
C ASN A 96 -1.36 -14.97 3.60
N MET A 97 -2.16 -16.03 3.66
CA MET A 97 -1.77 -17.42 3.34
C MET A 97 -0.74 -18.02 4.30
N MET A 98 -0.70 -17.57 5.54
CA MET A 98 0.23 -18.10 6.55
C MET A 98 -0.02 -19.58 6.87
N ASP A 99 -1.24 -20.05 6.68
CA ASP A 99 -1.59 -21.47 6.78
C ASP A 99 -0.90 -22.32 5.70
N GLU A 100 -0.73 -21.80 4.48
CA GLU A 100 -0.03 -22.49 3.40
C GLU A 100 1.49 -22.49 3.63
N VAL A 101 2.06 -21.41 4.15
CA VAL A 101 3.47 -21.33 4.56
C VAL A 101 3.76 -22.39 5.62
N THR A 102 2.92 -22.49 6.64
CA THR A 102 3.05 -23.50 7.70
C THR A 102 2.88 -24.92 7.17
N ALA A 103 1.88 -25.15 6.30
CA ALA A 103 1.64 -26.45 5.69
C ALA A 103 2.81 -26.95 4.82
N SER A 104 3.55 -26.03 4.21
CA SER A 104 4.77 -26.35 3.44
C SER A 104 6.03 -26.58 4.30
N GLY A 105 5.90 -26.50 5.64
CA GLY A 105 7.01 -26.64 6.57
C GLY A 105 7.93 -25.43 6.69
N ASN A 106 7.51 -24.30 6.11
CA ASN A 106 8.23 -23.03 6.17
C ASN A 106 7.72 -22.14 7.32
N SER A 107 8.51 -21.13 7.68
CA SER A 107 8.13 -20.10 8.65
C SER A 107 8.67 -18.76 8.21
N ILE A 108 7.96 -17.68 8.61
CA ILE A 108 8.39 -16.30 8.40
C ILE A 108 8.53 -15.64 9.77
N ASP A 109 9.69 -15.06 10.06
CA ASP A 109 9.88 -14.22 11.24
C ASP A 109 9.21 -12.86 11.00
N VAL A 110 7.91 -12.82 11.36
CA VAL A 110 7.06 -11.63 11.20
C VAL A 110 7.56 -10.46 12.04
N HIS A 111 8.15 -10.74 13.21
CA HIS A 111 8.67 -9.70 14.10
C HIS A 111 9.86 -9.00 13.46
N THR A 112 10.87 -9.75 13.08
CA THR A 112 12.06 -9.22 12.40
C THR A 112 11.70 -8.50 11.09
N LEU A 113 10.77 -9.05 10.31
CA LEU A 113 10.29 -8.40 9.08
C LEU A 113 9.60 -7.06 9.38
N SER A 114 8.76 -6.99 10.42
CA SER A 114 8.08 -5.77 10.84
C SER A 114 9.08 -4.69 11.32
N GLU A 115 10.12 -5.09 12.03
CA GLU A 115 11.18 -4.17 12.47
C GLU A 115 11.97 -3.60 11.29
N HIS A 116 12.37 -4.44 10.33
CA HIS A 116 13.10 -4.01 9.14
C HIS A 116 12.27 -3.07 8.25
N LEU A 117 10.99 -3.40 8.04
CA LEU A 117 10.10 -2.56 7.26
C LEU A 117 9.53 -1.36 8.05
N ARG A 118 9.74 -1.31 9.37
CA ARG A 118 9.18 -0.29 10.26
C ARG A 118 7.68 -0.08 10.03
N CYS A 119 6.99 -1.15 9.73
CA CYS A 119 5.58 -1.20 9.40
C CYS A 119 4.92 -2.35 10.16
N PRO A 120 3.75 -2.15 10.79
CA PRO A 120 3.03 -3.25 11.41
C PRO A 120 2.70 -4.34 10.42
N ILE A 121 3.00 -5.58 10.75
CA ILE A 121 2.68 -6.77 9.95
C ILE A 121 1.82 -7.69 10.79
N VAL A 122 0.68 -8.09 10.24
CA VAL A 122 -0.25 -9.01 10.88
C VAL A 122 -0.35 -10.29 10.04
N PRO A 123 0.09 -11.44 10.57
CA PRO A 123 -0.09 -12.72 9.89
C PRO A 123 -1.58 -13.10 9.90
N ILE A 124 -2.11 -13.49 8.74
CA ILE A 124 -3.50 -13.88 8.59
C ILE A 124 -3.65 -15.11 7.69
N SER A 125 -4.77 -15.80 7.83
CA SER A 125 -5.32 -16.71 6.82
C SER A 125 -6.77 -16.30 6.56
N ALA A 126 -7.00 -15.59 5.46
CA ALA A 126 -8.33 -15.11 5.10
C ALA A 126 -9.28 -16.27 4.78
N SER A 127 -8.80 -17.40 4.24
CA SER A 127 -9.59 -18.61 3.99
C SER A 127 -10.12 -19.22 5.28
N LYS A 128 -9.27 -19.31 6.32
CA LYS A 128 -9.61 -19.87 7.63
C LYS A 128 -10.18 -18.86 8.62
N ASN A 129 -10.23 -17.58 8.26
CA ASN A 129 -10.65 -16.48 9.14
C ASN A 129 -9.74 -16.32 10.38
N GLU A 130 -8.44 -16.62 10.24
CA GLU A 130 -7.44 -16.48 11.29
C GLU A 130 -6.72 -15.12 11.19
N GLY A 131 -6.43 -14.49 12.34
CA GLY A 131 -5.71 -13.21 12.41
C GLY A 131 -6.53 -11.97 12.02
N ILE A 132 -7.80 -12.11 11.62
CA ILE A 132 -8.64 -11.00 11.13
C ILE A 132 -8.97 -10.01 12.25
N ASP A 133 -9.30 -10.47 13.46
CA ASP A 133 -9.60 -9.61 14.60
C ASP A 133 -8.35 -8.81 15.04
N GLU A 134 -7.18 -9.45 15.00
CA GLU A 134 -5.91 -8.79 15.26
C GLU A 134 -5.60 -7.73 14.21
N LEU A 135 -5.82 -8.03 12.93
CA LEU A 135 -5.67 -7.05 11.84
C LEU A 135 -6.54 -5.82 12.10
N ILE A 136 -7.81 -6.01 12.45
CA ILE A 136 -8.72 -4.89 12.75
C ILE A 136 -8.23 -4.09 13.98
N ARG A 137 -7.72 -4.77 15.00
CA ARG A 137 -7.16 -4.11 16.20
C ARG A 137 -5.97 -3.23 15.84
N VAL A 138 -5.04 -3.74 15.01
CA VAL A 138 -3.86 -3.00 14.55
C VAL A 138 -4.24 -1.84 13.65
N VAL A 139 -5.20 -2.04 12.73
CA VAL A 139 -5.75 -0.98 11.87
C VAL A 139 -6.33 0.18 12.69
N LYS A 140 -7.19 -0.13 13.69
CA LYS A 140 -7.74 0.88 14.60
C LYS A 140 -6.65 1.67 15.33
N LYS A 141 -5.61 0.98 15.79
CA LYS A 141 -4.48 1.61 16.47
C LYS A 141 -3.73 2.55 15.52
N GLN A 142 -3.42 2.11 14.31
CA GLN A 142 -2.70 2.92 13.32
C GLN A 142 -3.47 4.17 12.90
N ILE A 143 -4.79 4.07 12.68
CA ILE A 143 -5.63 5.23 12.37
C ILE A 143 -5.61 6.22 13.52
N ARG A 144 -5.76 5.77 14.78
CA ARG A 144 -5.73 6.63 15.95
C ARG A 144 -4.38 7.29 16.17
N ASP A 145 -3.29 6.54 16.00
CA ASP A 145 -1.93 7.01 16.25
C ASP A 145 -1.41 7.91 15.12
N GLY A 146 -2.02 7.87 13.93
CA GLY A 146 -1.70 8.72 12.77
C GLY A 146 -0.27 8.56 12.25
N LYS A 147 0.38 7.42 12.55
CA LYS A 147 1.79 7.20 12.18
C LYS A 147 1.92 6.92 10.69
N GLN A 148 2.57 7.83 9.98
CA GLN A 148 2.92 7.64 8.58
C GLN A 148 3.93 6.49 8.40
N ALA A 149 3.91 5.87 7.22
CA ALA A 149 4.97 4.94 6.84
C ALA A 149 6.32 5.65 6.85
N VAL A 150 7.34 4.96 7.35
CA VAL A 150 8.69 5.50 7.37
C VAL A 150 9.33 5.32 6.00
N ASN A 151 9.88 6.39 5.45
CA ASN A 151 10.72 6.27 4.26
C ASN A 151 11.93 5.40 4.58
N LEU A 152 11.97 4.23 3.98
CA LEU A 152 13.12 3.35 4.02
C LEU A 152 14.00 3.65 2.82
N ASP A 153 15.27 3.90 3.06
CA ASP A 153 16.23 4.12 1.99
C ASP A 153 16.86 2.78 1.59
N PHE A 154 16.29 2.16 0.57
CA PHE A 154 16.78 0.89 0.03
C PHE A 154 17.83 1.05 -1.06
N CYS A 155 17.98 2.27 -1.59
CA CYS A 155 18.91 2.55 -2.67
C CYS A 155 20.30 2.85 -2.13
N LYS A 156 21.32 2.38 -2.83
CA LYS A 156 22.73 2.70 -2.56
C LYS A 156 23.42 3.17 -3.84
N GLY A 157 24.57 3.82 -3.69
CA GLY A 157 25.41 4.20 -4.81
C GLY A 157 24.80 5.27 -5.72
N GLU A 158 24.89 5.07 -7.02
CA GLU A 158 24.52 6.07 -8.02
C GLU A 158 23.02 6.32 -8.10
N VAL A 159 22.20 5.27 -7.96
CA VAL A 159 20.75 5.39 -7.95
C VAL A 159 20.28 6.25 -6.77
N HIS A 160 20.85 6.03 -5.57
CA HIS A 160 20.56 6.86 -4.40
C HIS A 160 20.88 8.33 -4.66
N ARG A 161 22.08 8.61 -5.20
CA ARG A 161 22.49 9.99 -5.54
C ARG A 161 21.57 10.64 -6.57
N ALA A 162 21.18 9.88 -7.61
CA ALA A 162 20.25 10.38 -8.63
C ALA A 162 18.89 10.76 -8.04
N ILE A 163 18.28 9.85 -7.26
CA ILE A 163 17.00 10.12 -6.61
C ILE A 163 17.10 11.36 -5.69
N HIS A 164 18.18 11.47 -4.92
CA HIS A 164 18.38 12.58 -3.99
C HIS A 164 18.56 13.92 -4.74
N SER A 165 19.33 13.92 -5.83
CA SER A 165 19.52 15.12 -6.65
C SER A 165 18.22 15.57 -7.31
N ILE A 166 17.43 14.63 -7.85
CA ILE A 166 16.13 14.93 -8.44
C ILE A 166 15.18 15.47 -7.38
N ALA A 167 15.16 14.90 -6.17
CA ALA A 167 14.33 15.35 -5.07
C ALA A 167 14.53 16.84 -4.77
N HIS A 168 15.76 17.30 -4.73
CA HIS A 168 16.07 18.72 -4.54
C HIS A 168 15.55 19.61 -5.68
N ILE A 169 15.63 19.13 -6.93
CA ILE A 169 15.20 19.91 -8.11
C ILE A 169 13.68 20.05 -8.14
N ILE A 170 12.94 18.99 -7.76
CA ILE A 170 11.48 18.95 -7.89
C ILE A 170 10.73 19.35 -6.61
N GLU A 171 11.42 19.78 -5.56
CA GLU A 171 10.81 20.00 -4.23
C GLU A 171 9.56 20.87 -4.30
N ASP A 172 9.61 22.01 -4.97
CA ASP A 172 8.47 22.94 -5.08
C ASP A 172 7.36 22.37 -5.95
N HIS A 173 7.69 21.68 -7.04
CA HIS A 173 6.73 21.02 -7.92
C HIS A 173 5.98 19.88 -7.19
N ALA A 174 6.71 19.05 -6.47
CA ALA A 174 6.12 17.96 -5.69
C ALA A 174 5.18 18.48 -4.58
N LYS A 175 5.56 19.58 -3.89
CA LYS A 175 4.70 20.25 -2.92
C LYS A 175 3.42 20.79 -3.55
N GLN A 176 3.54 21.44 -4.71
CA GLN A 176 2.39 22.00 -5.44
C GLN A 176 1.45 20.89 -5.93
N ALA A 177 1.99 19.80 -6.46
CA ALA A 177 1.25 18.63 -6.90
C ALA A 177 0.71 17.78 -5.72
N LYS A 178 1.12 18.05 -4.47
CA LYS A 178 0.80 17.25 -3.27
C LYS A 178 1.24 15.79 -3.39
N VAL A 179 2.34 15.55 -4.08
CA VAL A 179 2.93 14.21 -4.24
C VAL A 179 4.13 14.09 -3.30
N PRO A 180 4.28 12.97 -2.56
CA PRO A 180 5.45 12.74 -1.73
C PRO A 180 6.74 12.79 -2.56
N MET A 181 7.67 13.62 -2.12
CA MET A 181 8.89 13.94 -2.87
C MET A 181 9.72 12.70 -3.24
N ARG A 182 9.85 11.74 -2.31
CA ARG A 182 10.57 10.49 -2.56
C ARG A 182 9.92 9.68 -3.67
N PHE A 183 8.60 9.50 -3.60
CA PHE A 183 7.83 8.79 -4.63
C PHE A 183 7.98 9.46 -6.00
N ALA A 184 7.79 10.78 -6.06
CA ALA A 184 7.95 11.55 -7.29
C ALA A 184 9.35 11.38 -7.89
N SER A 185 10.40 11.47 -7.07
CA SER A 185 11.79 11.33 -7.53
C SER A 185 12.10 9.94 -8.05
N THR A 186 11.64 8.89 -7.34
CA THR A 186 11.78 7.50 -7.79
C THR A 186 11.08 7.29 -9.13
N LYS A 187 9.84 7.79 -9.28
CA LYS A 187 9.09 7.68 -10.54
C LYS A 187 9.73 8.43 -11.70
N LEU A 188 10.35 9.57 -11.46
CA LEU A 188 11.11 10.29 -12.51
C LEU A 188 12.37 9.52 -12.94
N VAL A 189 13.09 8.88 -12.02
CA VAL A 189 14.23 8.01 -12.36
C VAL A 189 13.77 6.80 -13.17
N GLU A 190 12.58 6.26 -12.89
CA GLU A 190 11.97 5.16 -13.65
C GLU A 190 11.44 5.61 -15.03
N GLY A 191 11.42 6.91 -15.33
CA GLY A 191 10.91 7.45 -16.60
C GLY A 191 9.38 7.53 -16.67
N ASP A 192 8.69 7.64 -15.52
CA ASP A 192 7.23 7.71 -15.43
C ASP A 192 6.69 9.00 -16.09
N GLU A 193 6.19 8.90 -17.32
CA GLU A 193 5.68 10.06 -18.06
C GLU A 193 4.47 10.74 -17.41
N PRO A 194 3.47 10.02 -16.84
CA PRO A 194 2.39 10.64 -16.09
C PRO A 194 2.89 11.50 -14.93
N MET A 195 3.88 11.02 -14.17
CA MET A 195 4.48 11.79 -13.09
C MET A 195 5.20 13.04 -13.61
N GLN A 196 5.89 12.93 -14.75
CA GLN A 196 6.52 14.10 -15.39
C GLN A 196 5.51 15.18 -15.78
N ARG A 197 4.29 14.78 -16.19
CA ARG A 197 3.21 15.72 -16.55
C ARG A 197 2.57 16.35 -15.31
N GLU A 198 2.46 15.59 -14.24
CA GLU A 198 1.84 16.04 -12.98
C GLU A 198 2.70 17.05 -12.22
N LEU A 199 4.02 17.01 -12.43
CA LEU A 199 5.00 17.91 -11.81
C LEU A 199 5.30 19.18 -12.65
N LYS A 200 4.68 19.36 -13.80
CA LYS A 200 4.82 20.56 -14.64
C LYS A 200 3.86 21.67 -14.23
#